data_e37940aaac5acd0aea7506bb5c6d250e
#
_entry.id   e37940aaac5acd0aea7506bb5c6d250e
#
_cell.length_a   1.000
_cell.length_b   1.000
_cell.length_c   1.000
_cell.angle_alpha   90.00
_cell.angle_beta   90.00
_cell.angle_gamma   90.00
#
_symmetry.space_group_name_H-M   'P 1'
#
loop_
_entity.id
_entity.type
_entity.pdbx_description
1 polymer ?
#
loop_
_entity_poly.entity_id
_entity_poly.type
_entity_poly.pdbx_seq_one_letter_code
_entity_poly.pdbx_strand_id
1 'polypeptide(L)'
;MDEARQQSTLLERAELFADLPSSVCTDVIFMARTRDYTCRQVMFFVGDPIKETLLLTEGRVKISQLGENGIEVILRLTSPGEVIGELGLTSGYKHSSTAQALETCKVLVWGAGTFEGALDRFPILRRNAKRILQRRLDELENRFCEVSIQTASPRLAHALLRLVDQIGHKVNSHVEINVSQEALAQMTAMTSFTVSRLLTNWESQGLLKVRREAIDIYSVLSLLSCCKVS
;
A
#
# COMPACT_ATOMS: atom_id res chain seq x y z
N MET A 1 -22.76 -12.14 12.24
CA MET A 1 -23.37 -10.78 12.13
C MET A 1 -22.35 -9.66 12.32
N ASP A 2 -21.29 -9.84 13.11
CA ASP A 2 -20.22 -8.84 13.30
C ASP A 2 -19.29 -8.68 12.09
N GLU A 3 -18.89 -9.75 11.44
CA GLU A 3 -18.02 -9.68 10.24
C GLU A 3 -18.63 -8.88 9.08
N ALA A 4 -19.92 -9.09 8.80
CA ALA A 4 -20.62 -8.34 7.74
C ALA A 4 -20.75 -6.84 8.07
N ARG A 5 -20.88 -6.49 9.34
CA ARG A 5 -20.89 -5.09 9.80
C ARG A 5 -19.51 -4.45 9.74
N GLN A 6 -18.47 -5.17 10.14
CA GLN A 6 -17.08 -4.69 10.03
C GLN A 6 -16.66 -4.51 8.57
N GLN A 7 -17.00 -5.45 7.69
CA GLN A 7 -16.79 -5.34 6.24
C GLN A 7 -17.55 -4.13 5.66
N SER A 8 -18.79 -3.90 6.03
CA SER A 8 -19.58 -2.74 5.58
C SER A 8 -18.90 -1.42 5.99
N THR A 9 -18.48 -1.31 7.24
CA THR A 9 -17.82 -0.08 7.75
C THR A 9 -16.47 0.18 7.11
N LEU A 10 -15.70 -0.86 6.79
CA LEU A 10 -14.42 -0.74 6.10
C LEU A 10 -14.61 -0.31 4.64
N LEU A 11 -15.61 -0.88 3.98
CA LEU A 11 -15.94 -0.57 2.59
C LEU A 11 -16.48 0.85 2.42
N GLU A 12 -17.25 1.34 3.40
CA GLU A 12 -17.68 2.75 3.44
C GLU A 12 -16.50 3.74 3.57
N ARG A 13 -15.38 3.29 4.15
CA ARG A 13 -14.15 4.09 4.28
C ARG A 13 -13.19 3.93 3.10
N ALA A 14 -13.40 2.94 2.24
CA ALA A 14 -12.56 2.75 1.08
C ALA A 14 -12.69 3.93 0.11
N GLU A 15 -11.56 4.51 -0.30
CA GLU A 15 -11.53 5.67 -1.20
C GLU A 15 -12.32 5.43 -2.49
N LEU A 16 -12.34 4.18 -2.97
CA LEU A 16 -13.10 3.78 -4.16
C LEU A 16 -14.61 4.04 -4.00
N PHE A 17 -15.15 3.89 -2.79
CA PHE A 17 -16.56 4.03 -2.48
C PHE A 17 -16.92 5.39 -1.85
N ALA A 18 -15.98 6.31 -1.74
CA ALA A 18 -16.21 7.62 -1.15
C ALA A 18 -17.35 8.37 -1.89
N ASP A 19 -18.24 9.00 -1.13
CA ASP A 19 -19.39 9.77 -1.61
C ASP A 19 -20.43 8.95 -2.43
N LEU A 20 -20.33 7.63 -2.45
CA LEU A 20 -21.35 6.77 -3.05
C LEU A 20 -22.51 6.57 -2.09
N PRO A 21 -23.78 6.59 -2.58
CA PRO A 21 -24.92 6.15 -1.78
C PRO A 21 -24.74 4.71 -1.31
N SER A 22 -25.16 4.40 -0.07
CA SER A 22 -24.99 3.05 0.51
C SER A 22 -25.65 1.95 -0.34
N SER A 23 -26.76 2.24 -1.02
CA SER A 23 -27.40 1.31 -1.97
C SER A 23 -26.49 0.97 -3.15
N VAL A 24 -25.78 1.97 -3.71
CA VAL A 24 -24.83 1.76 -4.81
C VAL A 24 -23.61 1.00 -4.33
N CYS A 25 -23.08 1.31 -3.14
CA CYS A 25 -22.00 0.53 -2.53
C CYS A 25 -22.39 -0.94 -2.43
N THR A 26 -23.60 -1.21 -1.92
CA THR A 26 -24.14 -2.56 -1.80
C THR A 26 -24.23 -3.25 -3.15
N ASP A 27 -24.78 -2.59 -4.18
CA ASP A 27 -24.88 -3.14 -5.54
C ASP A 27 -23.50 -3.52 -6.10
N VAL A 28 -22.51 -2.64 -5.97
CA VAL A 28 -21.15 -2.88 -6.47
C VAL A 28 -20.48 -4.03 -5.70
N ILE A 29 -20.68 -4.12 -4.39
CA ILE A 29 -20.14 -5.20 -3.56
C ILE A 29 -20.78 -6.54 -3.93
N PHE A 30 -22.08 -6.59 -4.18
CA PHE A 30 -22.79 -7.82 -4.60
C PHE A 30 -22.29 -8.37 -5.94
N MET A 31 -21.69 -7.55 -6.79
CA MET A 31 -21.08 -7.99 -8.05
C MET A 31 -19.71 -8.65 -7.82
N ALA A 32 -19.13 -8.54 -6.62
CA ALA A 32 -17.85 -9.13 -6.27
C ALA A 32 -18.02 -10.53 -5.71
N ARG A 33 -16.93 -11.30 -5.81
CA ARG A 33 -16.73 -12.54 -5.03
C ARG A 33 -15.63 -12.32 -4.01
N THR A 34 -15.68 -13.02 -2.90
CA THR A 34 -14.60 -13.03 -1.92
C THR A 34 -13.56 -14.08 -2.31
N ARG A 35 -12.28 -13.75 -2.12
CA ARG A 35 -11.16 -14.67 -2.29
C ARG A 35 -10.16 -14.48 -1.15
N ASP A 36 -9.67 -15.59 -0.62
CA ASP A 36 -8.65 -15.61 0.42
C ASP A 36 -7.28 -15.91 -0.19
N TYR A 37 -6.25 -15.33 0.41
CA TYR A 37 -4.86 -15.60 0.09
C TYR A 37 -4.08 -15.87 1.36
N THR A 38 -3.22 -16.88 1.33
CA THR A 38 -2.31 -17.18 2.43
C THR A 38 -1.07 -16.29 2.39
N CYS A 39 -0.38 -16.18 3.53
CA CYS A 39 0.88 -15.46 3.62
C CYS A 39 1.87 -15.93 2.53
N ARG A 40 2.54 -15.00 1.87
CA ARG A 40 3.47 -15.17 0.75
C ARG A 40 2.85 -15.64 -0.57
N GLN A 41 1.55 -15.88 -0.63
CA GLN A 41 0.89 -16.22 -1.88
C GLN A 41 0.88 -15.03 -2.85
N VAL A 42 1.24 -15.27 -4.11
CA VAL A 42 1.20 -14.27 -5.17
C VAL A 42 -0.22 -14.20 -5.73
N MET A 43 -0.74 -12.99 -5.89
CA MET A 43 -2.05 -12.71 -6.45
C MET A 43 -1.99 -12.62 -7.97
N PHE A 44 -0.97 -11.96 -8.49
CA PHE A 44 -0.61 -11.88 -9.91
C PHE A 44 0.86 -11.50 -10.06
N PHE A 45 1.46 -11.87 -11.17
CA PHE A 45 2.82 -11.49 -11.55
C PHE A 45 2.82 -10.32 -12.54
N VAL A 46 3.93 -9.58 -12.55
CA VAL A 46 4.22 -8.65 -13.64
C VAL A 46 4.13 -9.37 -14.98
N GLY A 47 3.43 -8.76 -15.96
CA GLY A 47 3.21 -9.34 -17.28
C GLY A 47 1.97 -10.23 -17.41
N ASP A 48 1.34 -10.66 -16.33
CA ASP A 48 0.07 -11.38 -16.38
C ASP A 48 -1.04 -10.48 -16.96
N PRO A 49 -1.98 -11.05 -17.74
CA PRO A 49 -3.10 -10.27 -18.24
C PRO A 49 -4.03 -9.84 -17.10
N ILE A 50 -4.48 -8.58 -17.14
CA ILE A 50 -5.45 -8.06 -16.19
C ILE A 50 -6.82 -8.67 -16.49
N LYS A 51 -7.31 -9.52 -15.59
CA LYS A 51 -8.61 -10.20 -15.71
C LYS A 51 -9.59 -9.78 -14.63
N GLU A 52 -9.08 -9.20 -13.54
CA GLU A 52 -9.83 -8.94 -12.32
C GLU A 52 -9.38 -7.61 -11.68
N THR A 53 -10.31 -6.96 -11.00
CA THR A 53 -10.02 -5.86 -10.07
C THR A 53 -10.15 -6.40 -8.66
N LEU A 54 -9.16 -6.12 -7.82
CA LEU A 54 -9.04 -6.64 -6.47
C LEU A 54 -9.09 -5.47 -5.47
N LEU A 55 -9.90 -5.57 -4.42
CA LEU A 55 -9.92 -4.63 -3.30
C LEU A 55 -9.63 -5.40 -2.01
N LEU A 56 -8.60 -4.97 -1.28
CA LEU A 56 -8.19 -5.58 -0.04
C LEU A 56 -9.20 -5.26 1.07
N THR A 57 -9.70 -6.29 1.76
CA THR A 57 -10.59 -6.11 2.92
C THR A 57 -9.91 -6.46 4.23
N GLU A 58 -8.98 -7.41 4.22
CA GLU A 58 -8.19 -7.80 5.39
C GLU A 58 -6.76 -8.15 4.96
N GLY A 59 -5.80 -7.91 5.85
CA GLY A 59 -4.40 -8.22 5.65
C GLY A 59 -3.60 -7.11 4.99
N ARG A 60 -2.42 -7.46 4.45
CA ARG A 60 -1.49 -6.53 3.78
C ARG A 60 -0.90 -7.17 2.54
N VAL A 61 -0.73 -6.37 1.50
CA VAL A 61 -0.20 -6.79 0.20
C VAL A 61 0.99 -5.93 -0.18
N LYS A 62 2.06 -6.57 -0.62
CA LYS A 62 3.24 -5.94 -1.20
C LYS A 62 3.06 -5.84 -2.71
N ILE A 63 3.26 -4.65 -3.26
CA ILE A 63 3.36 -4.40 -4.69
C ILE A 63 4.82 -4.11 -5.03
N SER A 64 5.42 -4.95 -5.87
CA SER A 64 6.85 -4.87 -6.17
C SER A 64 7.17 -5.12 -7.64
N GLN A 65 8.36 -4.70 -8.03
CA GLN A 65 9.00 -5.04 -9.29
C GLN A 65 10.38 -5.64 -9.02
N LEU A 66 10.76 -6.59 -9.87
CA LEU A 66 12.10 -7.17 -9.87
C LEU A 66 12.91 -6.51 -11.00
N GLY A 67 14.04 -5.90 -10.65
CA GLY A 67 14.98 -5.37 -11.61
C GLY A 67 15.74 -6.50 -12.34
N GLU A 68 16.35 -6.18 -13.49
CA GLU A 68 17.15 -7.13 -14.27
C GLU A 68 18.32 -7.73 -13.48
N ASN A 69 18.82 -7.00 -12.48
CA ASN A 69 19.87 -7.43 -11.56
C ASN A 69 19.37 -8.31 -10.40
N GLY A 70 18.11 -8.70 -10.39
CA GLY A 70 17.49 -9.50 -9.33
C GLY A 70 17.14 -8.72 -8.05
N ILE A 71 17.35 -7.40 -8.04
CA ILE A 71 16.97 -6.56 -6.89
C ILE A 71 15.45 -6.30 -6.94
N GLU A 72 14.76 -6.65 -5.86
CA GLU A 72 13.35 -6.32 -5.71
C GLU A 72 13.19 -4.86 -5.22
N VAL A 73 12.28 -4.12 -5.85
CA VAL A 73 11.86 -2.78 -5.43
C VAL A 73 10.42 -2.83 -4.98
N ILE A 74 10.16 -2.47 -3.73
CA ILE A 74 8.80 -2.35 -3.20
C ILE A 74 8.25 -1.00 -3.61
N LEU A 75 7.24 -1.02 -4.47
CA LEU A 75 6.56 0.18 -4.96
C LEU A 75 5.59 0.73 -3.93
N ARG A 76 4.85 -0.14 -3.22
CA ARG A 76 3.93 0.24 -2.13
C ARG A 76 3.51 -0.98 -1.30
N LEU A 77 3.04 -0.70 -0.10
CA LEU A 77 2.23 -1.61 0.69
C LEU A 77 0.76 -1.21 0.54
N THR A 78 -0.11 -2.17 0.37
CA THR A 78 -1.55 -1.97 0.22
C THR A 78 -2.24 -2.45 1.49
N SER A 79 -3.10 -1.61 2.05
CA SER A 79 -3.86 -1.81 3.28
C SER A 79 -5.36 -2.05 3.00
N PRO A 80 -6.12 -2.53 3.99
CA PRO A 80 -7.57 -2.72 3.85
C PRO A 80 -8.29 -1.43 3.38
N GLY A 81 -9.20 -1.59 2.41
CA GLY A 81 -9.90 -0.49 1.75
C GLY A 81 -9.24 0.00 0.45
N GLU A 82 -8.04 -0.51 0.12
CA GLU A 82 -7.32 -0.10 -1.08
C GLU A 82 -7.45 -1.12 -2.22
N VAL A 83 -7.42 -0.62 -3.45
CA VAL A 83 -7.37 -1.45 -4.66
C VAL A 83 -5.96 -1.97 -4.90
N ILE A 84 -5.86 -3.28 -5.15
CA ILE A 84 -4.61 -3.98 -5.47
C ILE A 84 -4.40 -3.97 -6.99
N GLY A 85 -3.20 -3.58 -7.42
CA GLY A 85 -2.85 -3.55 -8.84
C GLY A 85 -3.42 -2.36 -9.61
N GLU A 86 -3.60 -2.53 -10.87
CA GLU A 86 -4.09 -1.52 -11.81
C GLU A 86 -5.59 -1.31 -11.63
N LEU A 87 -6.04 -0.08 -11.85
CA LEU A 87 -7.43 0.33 -11.69
C LEU A 87 -7.94 0.91 -13.02
N GLY A 88 -9.10 0.41 -13.49
CA GLY A 88 -9.73 0.93 -14.70
C GLY A 88 -9.07 0.52 -16.02
N LEU A 89 -8.09 -0.39 -15.99
CA LEU A 89 -7.51 -1.02 -17.17
C LEU A 89 -7.99 -2.46 -17.23
N THR A 90 -8.56 -2.87 -18.33
CA THR A 90 -9.23 -4.18 -18.40
C THR A 90 -8.77 -5.01 -19.58
N SER A 91 -9.26 -4.76 -20.75
CA SER A 91 -9.02 -5.64 -21.89
C SER A 91 -7.69 -5.34 -22.59
N GLY A 92 -6.81 -6.36 -22.71
CA GLY A 92 -5.55 -6.26 -23.46
C GLY A 92 -4.36 -5.68 -22.66
N TYR A 93 -4.57 -5.22 -21.43
CA TYR A 93 -3.49 -4.73 -20.56
C TYR A 93 -2.91 -5.83 -19.69
N LYS A 94 -1.67 -5.63 -19.25
CA LYS A 94 -0.93 -6.54 -18.37
C LYS A 94 -0.57 -5.83 -17.08
N HIS A 95 -0.42 -6.60 -15.99
CA HIS A 95 0.08 -6.08 -14.74
C HIS A 95 1.51 -5.54 -14.89
N SER A 96 1.74 -4.32 -14.43
CA SER A 96 3.05 -3.65 -14.45
C SER A 96 3.93 -4.04 -13.26
N SER A 97 3.37 -4.73 -12.28
CA SER A 97 4.02 -5.11 -11.02
C SER A 97 3.50 -6.46 -10.53
N THR A 98 4.20 -7.04 -9.55
CA THR A 98 3.78 -8.26 -8.84
C THR A 98 3.08 -7.88 -7.55
N ALA A 99 1.97 -8.56 -7.23
CA ALA A 99 1.27 -8.43 -5.95
C ALA A 99 1.41 -9.70 -5.11
N GLN A 100 1.88 -9.56 -3.87
CA GLN A 100 2.10 -10.68 -2.94
C GLN A 100 1.52 -10.39 -1.57
N ALA A 101 0.76 -11.34 -1.02
CA ALA A 101 0.25 -11.28 0.34
C ALA A 101 1.39 -11.33 1.37
N LEU A 102 1.45 -10.39 2.31
CA LEU A 102 2.41 -10.39 3.41
C LEU A 102 1.92 -11.17 4.63
N GLU A 103 0.62 -11.35 4.73
CA GLU A 103 -0.09 -12.11 5.76
C GLU A 103 -1.33 -12.75 5.14
N THR A 104 -2.17 -13.41 5.91
CA THR A 104 -3.46 -13.89 5.39
C THR A 104 -4.31 -12.70 4.98
N CYS A 105 -4.79 -12.71 3.73
CA CYS A 105 -5.55 -11.61 3.14
C CYS A 105 -6.93 -12.09 2.69
N LYS A 106 -7.93 -11.23 2.85
CA LYS A 106 -9.24 -11.33 2.17
C LYS A 106 -9.39 -10.21 1.18
N VAL A 107 -9.93 -10.51 0.01
CA VAL A 107 -10.14 -9.55 -1.06
C VAL A 107 -11.52 -9.68 -1.68
N LEU A 108 -12.09 -8.56 -2.09
CA LEU A 108 -13.20 -8.51 -3.04
C LEU A 108 -12.66 -8.53 -4.46
N VAL A 109 -13.25 -9.36 -5.31
CA VAL A 109 -12.79 -9.61 -6.68
C VAL A 109 -13.92 -9.38 -7.65
N TRP A 110 -13.74 -8.45 -8.56
CA TRP A 110 -14.63 -8.24 -9.72
C TRP A 110 -13.91 -8.73 -10.97
N GLY A 111 -14.63 -9.43 -11.85
CA GLY A 111 -14.15 -9.62 -13.21
C GLY A 111 -13.95 -8.27 -13.90
N ALA A 112 -12.93 -8.15 -14.75
CA ALA A 112 -12.57 -6.87 -15.39
C ALA A 112 -13.75 -6.20 -16.09
N GLY A 113 -14.50 -6.96 -16.93
CA GLY A 113 -15.68 -6.42 -17.61
C GLY A 113 -16.83 -6.04 -16.66
N THR A 114 -17.01 -6.77 -15.53
CA THR A 114 -18.01 -6.43 -14.51
C THR A 114 -17.66 -5.11 -13.83
N PHE A 115 -16.40 -4.92 -13.49
CA PHE A 115 -15.93 -3.69 -12.86
C PHE A 115 -16.01 -2.50 -13.82
N GLU A 116 -15.65 -2.69 -15.10
CA GLU A 116 -15.79 -1.68 -16.15
C GLU A 116 -17.23 -1.25 -16.33
N GLY A 117 -18.17 -2.21 -16.39
CA GLY A 117 -19.59 -1.94 -16.44
C GLY A 117 -20.09 -1.16 -15.20
N ALA A 118 -19.53 -1.42 -14.02
CA ALA A 118 -19.83 -0.65 -12.81
C ALA A 118 -19.29 0.79 -12.91
N LEU A 119 -18.07 0.99 -13.44
CA LEU A 119 -17.52 2.33 -13.69
C LEU A 119 -18.36 3.12 -14.70
N ASP A 120 -18.94 2.47 -15.70
CA ASP A 120 -19.82 3.10 -16.70
C ASP A 120 -21.18 3.48 -16.09
N ARG A 121 -21.73 2.59 -15.28
CA ARG A 121 -23.04 2.80 -14.64
C ARG A 121 -23.00 3.83 -13.52
N PHE A 122 -21.89 3.95 -12.79
CA PHE A 122 -21.76 4.80 -11.62
C PHE A 122 -20.64 5.85 -11.79
N PRO A 123 -20.94 7.07 -12.29
CA PRO A 123 -19.94 8.11 -12.57
C PRO A 123 -19.09 8.51 -11.33
N ILE A 124 -19.66 8.43 -10.13
CA ILE A 124 -18.94 8.71 -8.88
C ILE A 124 -17.83 7.68 -8.66
N LEU A 125 -18.12 6.38 -8.89
CA LEU A 125 -17.14 5.30 -8.80
C LEU A 125 -15.96 5.55 -9.78
N ARG A 126 -16.27 5.94 -11.02
CA ARG A 126 -15.26 6.32 -12.02
C ARG A 126 -14.42 7.52 -11.59
N ARG A 127 -15.05 8.55 -11.01
CA ARG A 127 -14.35 9.72 -10.46
C ARG A 127 -13.39 9.30 -9.35
N ASN A 128 -13.83 8.43 -8.44
CA ASN A 128 -13.00 7.94 -7.34
C ASN A 128 -11.83 7.09 -7.85
N ALA A 129 -12.05 6.23 -8.85
CA ALA A 129 -10.99 5.47 -9.50
C ALA A 129 -9.91 6.40 -10.10
N LYS A 130 -10.32 7.47 -10.81
CA LYS A 130 -9.38 8.48 -11.34
C LYS A 130 -8.62 9.19 -10.23
N ARG A 131 -9.28 9.55 -9.10
CA ARG A 131 -8.65 10.18 -7.94
C ARG A 131 -7.58 9.29 -7.32
N ILE A 132 -7.85 7.99 -7.18
CA ILE A 132 -6.87 7.01 -6.71
C ILE A 132 -5.66 6.94 -7.63
N LEU A 133 -5.87 6.91 -8.96
CA LEU A 133 -4.78 6.89 -9.93
C LEU A 133 -3.93 8.18 -9.88
N GLN A 134 -4.58 9.34 -9.77
CA GLN A 134 -3.86 10.61 -9.64
C GLN A 134 -3.00 10.61 -8.38
N ARG A 135 -3.55 10.25 -7.23
CA ARG A 135 -2.79 10.17 -5.97
C ARG A 135 -1.60 9.21 -6.09
N ARG A 136 -1.77 8.06 -6.73
CA ARG A 136 -0.67 7.10 -6.97
C ARG A 136 0.43 7.67 -7.86
N LEU A 137 0.06 8.46 -8.86
CA LEU A 137 1.02 9.16 -9.72
C LEU A 137 1.80 10.20 -8.93
N ASP A 138 1.11 11.05 -8.17
CA ASP A 138 1.74 12.08 -7.33
C ASP A 138 2.71 11.44 -6.31
N GLU A 139 2.33 10.31 -5.68
CA GLU A 139 3.19 9.55 -4.77
C GLU A 139 4.44 9.01 -5.49
N LEU A 140 4.29 8.52 -6.72
CA LEU A 140 5.41 8.01 -7.50
C LEU A 140 6.38 9.12 -7.92
N GLU A 141 5.86 10.26 -8.37
CA GLU A 141 6.65 11.44 -8.71
C GLU A 141 7.43 11.97 -7.50
N ASN A 142 6.79 12.05 -6.33
CA ASN A 142 7.46 12.44 -5.09
C ASN A 142 8.60 11.48 -4.74
N ARG A 143 8.38 10.17 -4.84
CA ARG A 143 9.42 9.16 -4.59
C ARG A 143 10.56 9.24 -5.60
N PHE A 144 10.25 9.49 -6.85
CA PHE A 144 11.28 9.71 -7.88
C PHE A 144 12.16 10.90 -7.53
N CYS A 145 11.57 12.03 -7.12
CA CYS A 145 12.31 13.19 -6.63
C CYS A 145 13.16 12.84 -5.40
N GLU A 146 12.59 12.14 -4.41
CA GLU A 146 13.32 11.72 -3.21
C GLU A 146 14.57 10.90 -3.57
N VAL A 147 14.43 9.91 -4.45
CA VAL A 147 15.56 9.05 -4.85
C VAL A 147 16.60 9.83 -5.65
N SER A 148 16.17 10.80 -6.48
CA SER A 148 17.04 11.54 -7.38
C SER A 148 17.87 12.63 -6.68
N ILE A 149 17.32 13.27 -5.63
CA ILE A 149 17.95 14.47 -5.05
C ILE A 149 18.25 14.39 -3.55
N GLN A 150 17.61 13.45 -2.82
CA GLN A 150 17.79 13.38 -1.38
C GLN A 150 18.91 12.42 -0.98
N THR A 151 19.61 12.77 0.10
CA THR A 151 20.55 11.85 0.77
C THR A 151 19.79 10.72 1.48
N ALA A 152 20.51 9.74 1.99
CA ALA A 152 19.93 8.52 2.58
C ALA A 152 19.02 8.80 3.80
N SER A 153 19.44 9.75 4.68
CA SER A 153 18.69 10.02 5.93
C SER A 153 17.30 10.63 5.69
N PRO A 154 17.11 11.74 4.96
CA PRO A 154 15.77 12.24 4.62
C PRO A 154 14.91 11.22 3.89
N ARG A 155 15.49 10.47 2.96
CA ARG A 155 14.77 9.47 2.18
C ARG A 155 14.20 8.33 3.04
N LEU A 156 14.98 7.84 4.04
CA LEU A 156 14.50 6.86 5.00
C LEU A 156 13.42 7.45 5.93
N ALA A 157 13.60 8.70 6.37
CA ALA A 157 12.61 9.38 7.21
C ALA A 157 11.26 9.54 6.50
N HIS A 158 11.25 9.97 5.23
CA HIS A 158 10.03 10.05 4.43
C HIS A 158 9.36 8.68 4.25
N ALA A 159 10.15 7.61 4.02
CA ALA A 159 9.59 6.27 3.93
C ALA A 159 8.93 5.83 5.24
N LEU A 160 9.55 6.07 6.39
CA LEU A 160 8.96 5.76 7.69
C LEU A 160 7.69 6.57 7.96
N LEU A 161 7.66 7.86 7.62
CA LEU A 161 6.46 8.70 7.77
C LEU A 161 5.30 8.20 6.93
N ARG A 162 5.54 7.82 5.67
CA ARG A 162 4.51 7.19 4.83
C ARG A 162 3.98 5.89 5.44
N LEU A 163 4.86 5.07 6.00
CA LEU A 163 4.46 3.82 6.67
C LEU A 163 3.67 4.07 7.96
N VAL A 164 3.97 5.14 8.71
CA VAL A 164 3.15 5.57 9.84
C VAL A 164 1.71 5.83 9.40
N ASP A 165 1.52 6.54 8.29
CA ASP A 165 0.19 6.87 7.76
C ASP A 165 -0.54 5.66 7.18
N GLN A 166 0.20 4.74 6.53
CA GLN A 166 -0.38 3.59 5.82
C GLN A 166 -0.68 2.40 6.74
N ILE A 167 0.26 2.05 7.61
CA ILE A 167 0.22 0.81 8.39
C ILE A 167 0.54 1.02 9.88
N GLY A 168 0.67 2.27 10.32
CA GLY A 168 1.01 2.59 11.71
C GLY A 168 -0.12 2.26 12.67
N HIS A 169 0.21 1.56 13.73
CA HIS A 169 -0.70 1.25 14.83
C HIS A 169 -0.29 2.01 16.09
N LYS A 170 -1.22 2.75 16.67
CA LYS A 170 -0.96 3.49 17.89
C LYS A 170 -0.95 2.52 19.09
N VAL A 171 0.20 2.39 19.74
CA VAL A 171 0.41 1.53 20.91
C VAL A 171 0.90 2.41 22.07
N ASN A 172 0.04 2.66 23.03
CA ASN A 172 0.35 3.54 24.17
C ASN A 172 0.93 4.91 23.72
N SER A 173 2.23 5.12 23.94
CA SER A 173 2.94 6.39 23.68
C SER A 173 3.71 6.44 22.36
N HIS A 174 3.65 5.39 21.53
CA HIS A 174 4.39 5.29 20.25
C HIS A 174 3.51 4.79 19.12
N VAL A 175 4.01 4.91 17.90
CA VAL A 175 3.42 4.28 16.71
C VAL A 175 4.27 3.10 16.31
N GLU A 176 3.67 1.92 16.27
CA GLU A 176 4.30 0.70 15.77
C GLU A 176 4.06 0.56 14.28
N ILE A 177 5.12 0.28 13.51
CA ILE A 177 5.04 -0.12 12.11
C ILE A 177 5.69 -1.49 11.93
N ASN A 178 4.93 -2.44 11.38
CA ASN A 178 5.40 -3.80 11.11
C ASN A 178 6.09 -3.84 9.74
N VAL A 179 7.39 -3.61 9.72
CA VAL A 179 8.23 -3.59 8.52
C VAL A 179 9.65 -4.08 8.85
N SER A 180 10.22 -4.90 7.97
CA SER A 180 11.61 -5.33 8.10
C SER A 180 12.58 -4.27 7.56
N GLN A 181 13.84 -4.32 8.02
CA GLN A 181 14.91 -3.45 7.48
C GLN A 181 15.20 -3.73 6.00
N GLU A 182 15.02 -4.97 5.56
CA GLU A 182 15.16 -5.36 4.16
C GLU A 182 14.06 -4.72 3.30
N ALA A 183 12.81 -4.75 3.76
CA ALA A 183 11.71 -4.08 3.07
C ALA A 183 11.94 -2.57 2.98
N LEU A 184 12.46 -1.93 4.04
CA LEU A 184 12.84 -0.51 4.00
C LEU A 184 13.94 -0.24 2.98
N ALA A 185 14.94 -1.12 2.88
CA ALA A 185 16.00 -1.01 1.89
C ALA A 185 15.44 -1.07 0.46
N GLN A 186 14.55 -2.02 0.19
CA GLN A 186 13.84 -2.19 -1.08
C GLN A 186 12.91 -1.01 -1.41
N MET A 187 12.29 -0.39 -0.41
CA MET A 187 11.40 0.78 -0.58
C MET A 187 12.16 2.08 -0.85
N THR A 188 13.40 2.17 -0.36
CA THR A 188 14.18 3.41 -0.36
C THR A 188 15.36 3.41 -1.33
N ALA A 189 15.53 2.34 -2.11
CA ALA A 189 16.67 2.12 -2.99
C ALA A 189 18.03 2.28 -2.25
N MET A 190 18.12 1.67 -1.05
CA MET A 190 19.31 1.65 -0.23
C MET A 190 19.75 0.22 0.04
N THR A 191 20.98 0.04 0.53
CA THR A 191 21.43 -1.24 1.09
C THR A 191 20.87 -1.44 2.50
N SER A 192 20.63 -2.70 2.90
CA SER A 192 20.21 -3.02 4.28
C SER A 192 21.22 -2.51 5.31
N PHE A 193 22.52 -2.47 4.96
CA PHE A 193 23.57 -1.89 5.81
C PHE A 193 23.35 -0.39 6.05
N THR A 194 23.02 0.38 5.01
CA THR A 194 22.74 1.82 5.13
C THR A 194 21.52 2.07 6.00
N VAL A 195 20.44 1.31 5.78
CA VAL A 195 19.22 1.39 6.58
C VAL A 195 19.50 1.07 8.05
N SER A 196 20.19 -0.06 8.31
CA SER A 196 20.53 -0.47 9.68
C SER A 196 21.34 0.59 10.41
N ARG A 197 22.36 1.17 9.78
CA ARG A 197 23.19 2.23 10.35
C ARG A 197 22.38 3.48 10.71
N LEU A 198 21.47 3.92 9.84
CA LEU A 198 20.61 5.08 10.10
C LEU A 198 19.63 4.81 11.23
N LEU A 199 18.98 3.65 11.23
CA LEU A 199 18.05 3.26 12.30
C LEU A 199 18.74 3.17 13.66
N THR A 200 19.95 2.57 13.73
CA THR A 200 20.74 2.51 14.97
C THR A 200 21.10 3.90 15.48
N ASN A 201 21.46 4.82 14.58
CA ASN A 201 21.72 6.21 14.96
C ASN A 201 20.48 6.89 15.53
N TRP A 202 19.30 6.71 14.93
CA TRP A 202 18.06 7.28 15.43
C TRP A 202 17.57 6.60 16.72
N GLU A 203 17.84 5.31 16.90
CA GLU A 203 17.57 4.59 18.13
C GLU A 203 18.43 5.13 19.28
N SER A 204 19.72 5.40 19.05
CA SER A 204 20.61 6.02 20.04
C SER A 204 20.19 7.43 20.45
N GLN A 205 19.45 8.13 19.58
CA GLN A 205 18.85 9.45 19.86
C GLN A 205 17.45 9.35 20.50
N GLY A 206 16.93 8.14 20.72
CA GLY A 206 15.62 7.91 21.33
C GLY A 206 14.42 8.25 20.42
N LEU A 207 14.62 8.39 19.11
CA LEU A 207 13.55 8.72 18.17
C LEU A 207 12.64 7.51 17.91
N LEU A 208 13.24 6.33 17.88
CA LEU A 208 12.57 5.07 17.55
C LEU A 208 13.25 3.91 18.28
N LYS A 209 12.66 2.72 18.21
CA LYS A 209 13.26 1.46 18.64
C LYS A 209 13.09 0.42 17.53
N VAL A 210 14.16 -0.29 17.21
CA VAL A 210 14.18 -1.31 16.18
C VAL A 210 13.91 -2.68 16.80
N ARG A 211 12.94 -3.42 16.23
CA ARG A 211 12.67 -4.83 16.52
C ARG A 211 12.88 -5.66 15.25
N ARG A 212 12.83 -6.99 15.37
CA ARG A 212 13.14 -7.90 14.25
C ARG A 212 12.30 -7.62 13.00
N GLU A 213 11.00 -7.40 13.16
CA GLU A 213 10.02 -7.22 12.07
C GLU A 213 9.15 -5.96 12.30
N ALA A 214 9.57 -5.06 13.21
CA ALA A 214 8.81 -3.88 13.55
C ALA A 214 9.73 -2.73 13.98
N ILE A 215 9.20 -1.51 13.88
CA ILE A 215 9.84 -0.29 14.37
C ILE A 215 8.81 0.48 15.21
N ASP A 216 9.19 0.79 16.44
CA ASP A 216 8.41 1.61 17.35
C ASP A 216 8.87 3.06 17.22
N ILE A 217 8.02 3.96 16.76
CA ILE A 217 8.33 5.37 16.54
C ILE A 217 7.79 6.18 17.71
N TYR A 218 8.70 6.75 18.51
CA TYR A 218 8.35 7.55 19.68
C TYR A 218 8.03 9.00 19.37
N SER A 219 8.62 9.56 18.31
CA SER A 219 8.41 10.94 17.92
C SER A 219 8.33 11.11 16.39
N VAL A 220 7.11 11.22 15.88
CA VAL A 220 6.86 11.54 14.46
C VAL A 220 7.41 12.93 14.12
N LEU A 221 7.31 13.90 15.04
CA LEU A 221 7.83 15.26 14.85
C LEU A 221 9.35 15.28 14.68
N SER A 222 10.07 14.43 15.45
CA SER A 222 11.52 14.32 15.30
C SER A 222 11.93 13.67 13.99
N LEU A 223 11.17 12.69 13.49
CA LEU A 223 11.38 12.14 12.15
C LEU A 223 11.16 13.18 11.04
N LEU A 224 10.16 14.05 11.18
CA LEU A 224 9.95 15.19 10.26
C LEU A 224 11.17 16.13 10.22
N SER A 225 11.85 16.30 11.35
CA SER A 225 13.09 17.08 11.38
C SER A 225 14.24 16.43 10.60
N CYS A 226 14.27 15.10 10.53
CA CYS A 226 15.23 14.35 9.72
C CYS A 226 14.97 14.45 8.21
N CYS A 227 13.79 14.90 7.79
CA CYS A 227 13.45 15.11 6.39
C CYS A 227 14.05 16.42 5.82
N LYS A 228 14.49 17.34 6.68
CA LYS A 228 15.09 18.60 6.23
C LYS A 228 16.50 18.31 5.71
N VAL A 229 16.71 18.61 4.45
CA VAL A 229 18.05 18.57 3.82
C VAL A 229 18.91 19.64 4.49
N SER A 230 20.02 19.21 5.09
CA SER A 230 21.09 20.11 5.55
C SER A 230 21.89 20.59 4.36
#